data_09cd98d3aa24cb22363ea3062baaaf34
#
_entry.id   09cd98d3aa24cb22363ea3062baaaf34
#
_cell.length_a   1.000
_cell.length_b   1.000
_cell.length_c   1.000
_cell.angle_alpha   90.00
_cell.angle_beta   90.00
_cell.angle_gamma   90.00
#
_symmetry.space_group_name_H-M   'P 1'
#
loop_
_entity.id
_entity.type
_entity.pdbx_description
1 polymer ?
#
loop_
_entity_poly.entity_id
_entity_poly.type
_entity_poly.pdbx_seq_one_letter_code
_entity_poly.pdbx_strand_id
1 'polypeptide(L)'
;MITGKSGCGKTTLLINLFLRPGWLDYNNINIFDKSLFQPEYHILKKAFEEKLPKEEIIRLFENQNKITDLGISPISVVEEMAKDIRVKSNVECKFCESAEDVPDPRELSSEKKNLILFDDLLLEKQITCESYFVRGRHSNVNCFYLAQNYFKLPRQTIRENANFICLFHQDLKNLNHIFDDHVGSDITKEEFRQLCKIAWENSTGL
;
A
#
# COMPACT_ATOMS: atom_id res chain seq x y z
N MET A 1 -7.83 -2.73 -0.49
CA MET A 1 -7.89 -1.25 -0.60
C MET A 1 -7.70 -0.63 0.77
N ILE A 2 -6.99 0.48 0.87
CA ILE A 2 -6.79 1.24 2.12
C ILE A 2 -7.30 2.65 1.87
N THR A 3 -8.26 3.14 2.66
CA THR A 3 -8.85 4.46 2.43
C THR A 3 -8.89 5.32 3.69
N GLY A 4 -8.58 6.60 3.54
CA GLY A 4 -8.53 7.59 4.62
C GLY A 4 -7.91 8.91 4.17
N LYS A 5 -8.11 9.95 4.94
CA LYS A 5 -7.57 11.29 4.65
C LYS A 5 -6.04 11.27 4.53
N SER A 6 -5.48 12.33 3.95
CA SER A 6 -4.02 12.51 3.95
C SER A 6 -3.50 12.54 5.38
N GLY A 7 -2.31 11.98 5.61
CA GLY A 7 -1.65 11.94 6.92
C GLY A 7 -2.27 11.00 7.97
N CYS A 8 -3.25 10.16 7.63
CA CYS A 8 -3.88 9.25 8.59
C CYS A 8 -3.12 7.92 8.82
N GLY A 9 -1.95 7.73 8.24
CA GLY A 9 -1.12 6.53 8.44
C GLY A 9 -1.30 5.42 7.41
N LYS A 10 -1.93 5.67 6.26
CA LYS A 10 -2.10 4.65 5.20
C LYS A 10 -0.79 4.05 4.72
N THR A 11 0.19 4.90 4.42
CA THR A 11 1.52 4.47 3.95
C THR A 11 2.26 3.70 5.04
N THR A 12 2.15 4.12 6.31
CA THR A 12 2.72 3.40 7.45
C THR A 12 2.12 2.01 7.59
N LEU A 13 0.77 1.88 7.51
CA LEU A 13 0.11 0.58 7.53
C LEU A 13 0.59 -0.30 6.38
N LEU A 14 0.69 0.26 5.18
CA LEU A 14 1.15 -0.45 3.99
C LEU A 14 2.58 -0.98 4.15
N ILE A 15 3.51 -0.14 4.60
CA ILE A 15 4.90 -0.53 4.85
C ILE A 15 4.95 -1.69 5.85
N ASN A 16 4.17 -1.64 6.92
CA ASN A 16 4.06 -2.75 7.87
C ASN A 16 3.53 -4.02 7.21
N LEU A 17 2.47 -3.93 6.38
CA LEU A 17 1.92 -5.07 5.65
C LEU A 17 2.95 -5.72 4.72
N PHE A 18 3.77 -4.92 4.04
CA PHE A 18 4.75 -5.42 3.08
C PHE A 18 5.98 -6.02 3.73
N LEU A 19 6.47 -5.42 4.80
CA LEU A 19 7.77 -5.74 5.35
C LEU A 19 7.70 -6.72 6.54
N ARG A 20 6.60 -6.75 7.30
CA ARG A 20 6.52 -7.66 8.45
C ARG A 20 6.53 -9.11 8.00
N PRO A 21 7.42 -9.95 8.59
CA PRO A 21 7.50 -11.37 8.27
C PRO A 21 6.16 -12.07 8.49
N GLY A 22 5.78 -12.94 7.56
CA GLY A 22 4.56 -13.75 7.64
C GLY A 22 3.25 -13.02 7.32
N TRP A 23 3.27 -11.71 7.01
CA TRP A 23 2.06 -10.96 6.66
C TRP A 23 1.73 -11.07 5.18
N LEU A 24 2.64 -10.64 4.31
CA LEU A 24 2.50 -10.78 2.87
C LEU A 24 3.72 -11.45 2.27
N ASP A 25 3.47 -12.39 1.37
CA ASP A 25 4.50 -13.08 0.64
C ASP A 25 4.45 -12.67 -0.84
N TYR A 26 5.59 -12.24 -1.38
CA TYR A 26 5.74 -11.81 -2.76
C TYR A 26 7.18 -11.96 -3.25
N ASN A 27 7.32 -12.20 -4.55
CA ASN A 27 8.59 -12.22 -5.25
C ASN A 27 8.85 -10.90 -5.97
N ASN A 28 7.78 -10.30 -6.50
CA ASN A 28 7.85 -9.05 -7.25
C ASN A 28 6.89 -8.03 -6.63
N ILE A 29 7.35 -6.79 -6.50
CA ILE A 29 6.52 -5.66 -6.10
C ILE A 29 6.65 -4.54 -7.13
N ASN A 30 5.53 -4.00 -7.61
CA ASN A 30 5.47 -2.81 -8.42
C ASN A 30 4.76 -1.71 -7.65
N ILE A 31 5.37 -0.54 -7.55
CA ILE A 31 4.80 0.61 -6.84
C ILE A 31 4.58 1.71 -7.86
N PHE A 32 3.31 2.06 -8.10
CA PHE A 32 2.93 3.17 -8.95
C PHE A 32 2.39 4.32 -8.09
N ASP A 33 3.15 5.40 -8.05
CA ASP A 33 2.85 6.61 -7.28
C ASP A 33 3.38 7.84 -8.02
N LYS A 34 2.62 8.93 -8.00
CA LYS A 34 3.02 10.25 -8.52
C LYS A 34 3.85 11.05 -7.51
N SER A 35 3.94 10.57 -6.29
CA SER A 35 4.61 11.25 -5.16
C SER A 35 5.79 10.45 -4.62
N LEU A 36 6.53 9.74 -5.50
CA LEU A 36 7.71 8.95 -5.12
C LEU A 36 8.84 9.78 -4.47
N PHE A 37 8.73 11.11 -4.48
CA PHE A 37 9.61 12.03 -3.76
C PHE A 37 9.39 12.04 -2.24
N GLN A 38 8.33 11.38 -1.73
CA GLN A 38 8.09 11.27 -0.28
C GLN A 38 9.25 10.51 0.38
N PRO A 39 9.71 10.95 1.58
CA PRO A 39 10.87 10.35 2.25
C PRO A 39 10.78 8.84 2.43
N GLU A 40 9.58 8.33 2.74
CA GLU A 40 9.32 6.91 2.95
C GLU A 40 9.58 6.09 1.67
N TYR A 41 9.14 6.59 0.51
CA TYR A 41 9.39 5.93 -0.77
C TYR A 41 10.84 6.01 -1.21
N HIS A 42 11.55 7.11 -0.90
CA HIS A 42 12.98 7.21 -1.16
C HIS A 42 13.79 6.17 -0.37
N ILE A 43 13.48 6.02 0.93
CA ILE A 43 14.10 5.01 1.79
C ILE A 43 13.80 3.62 1.26
N LEU A 44 12.53 3.35 0.96
CA LEU A 44 12.08 2.06 0.46
C LEU A 44 12.74 1.69 -0.86
N LYS A 45 12.80 2.65 -1.80
CA LYS A 45 13.46 2.48 -3.10
C LYS A 45 14.93 2.11 -2.93
N LYS A 46 15.68 2.91 -2.16
CA LYS A 46 17.10 2.67 -1.91
C LYS A 46 17.32 1.30 -1.24
N ALA A 47 16.50 0.94 -0.26
CA ALA A 47 16.61 -0.33 0.43
C ALA A 47 16.39 -1.55 -0.49
N PHE A 48 15.42 -1.48 -1.42
CA PHE A 48 15.23 -2.53 -2.42
C PHE A 48 16.32 -2.56 -3.49
N GLU A 49 16.83 -1.41 -3.92
CA GLU A 49 17.97 -1.32 -4.85
C GLU A 49 19.21 -2.00 -4.27
N GLU A 50 19.49 -1.78 -2.98
CA GLU A 50 20.58 -2.44 -2.25
C GLU A 50 20.27 -3.89 -1.85
N LYS A 51 19.06 -4.38 -2.16
CA LYS A 51 18.59 -5.75 -1.87
C LYS A 51 18.62 -6.09 -0.38
N LEU A 52 18.23 -5.14 0.47
CA LEU A 52 18.08 -5.39 1.90
C LEU A 52 16.97 -6.42 2.17
N PRO A 53 17.16 -7.33 3.14
CA PRO A 53 16.06 -8.17 3.63
C PRO A 53 14.93 -7.35 4.24
N LYS A 54 13.69 -7.84 4.17
CA LYS A 54 12.50 -7.15 4.70
C LYS A 54 12.65 -6.79 6.19
N GLU A 55 13.25 -7.68 6.96
CA GLU A 55 13.50 -7.52 8.40
C GLU A 55 14.40 -6.32 8.69
N GLU A 56 15.38 -6.07 7.85
CA GLU A 56 16.27 -4.91 8.01
C GLU A 56 15.59 -3.62 7.57
N ILE A 57 14.79 -3.69 6.51
CA ILE A 57 14.03 -2.51 6.05
C ILE A 57 13.02 -2.07 7.11
N ILE A 58 12.29 -3.01 7.74
CA ILE A 58 11.32 -2.63 8.78
C ILE A 58 12.00 -2.06 10.02
N ARG A 59 13.15 -2.61 10.44
CA ARG A 59 13.95 -2.03 11.54
C ARG A 59 14.37 -0.58 11.27
N LEU A 60 14.71 -0.28 10.02
CA LEU A 60 15.04 1.08 9.60
C LEU A 60 13.84 2.01 9.80
N PHE A 61 12.66 1.60 9.35
CA PHE A 61 11.44 2.41 9.52
C PHE A 61 11.04 2.56 10.99
N GLU A 62 11.16 1.53 11.81
CA GLU A 62 10.87 1.59 13.25
C GLU A 62 11.82 2.55 14.01
N ASN A 63 13.03 2.75 13.50
CA ASN A 63 14.01 3.65 14.08
C ASN A 63 14.19 4.99 13.33
N GLN A 64 13.39 5.25 12.31
CA GLN A 64 13.55 6.41 11.43
C GLN A 64 13.56 7.73 12.20
N ASN A 65 12.66 7.92 13.15
CA ASN A 65 12.60 9.14 13.97
C ASN A 65 13.89 9.33 14.77
N LYS A 66 14.41 8.28 15.41
CA LYS A 66 15.68 8.35 16.18
C LYS A 66 16.86 8.67 15.27
N ILE A 67 16.91 8.09 14.07
CA ILE A 67 17.95 8.34 13.07
C ILE A 67 17.93 9.82 12.66
N THR A 68 16.73 10.34 12.37
CA THR A 68 16.54 11.74 11.97
C THR A 68 16.87 12.72 13.10
N ASP A 69 16.47 12.41 14.34
CA ASP A 69 16.78 13.23 15.53
C ASP A 69 18.29 13.34 15.80
N LEU A 70 19.05 12.32 15.41
CA LEU A 70 20.51 12.33 15.47
C LEU A 70 21.16 13.09 14.30
N GLY A 71 20.38 13.64 13.38
CA GLY A 71 20.87 14.33 12.19
C GLY A 71 21.47 13.40 11.13
N ILE A 72 21.20 12.11 11.21
CA ILE A 72 21.71 11.10 10.28
C ILE A 72 20.69 10.92 9.14
N SER A 73 21.18 10.85 7.90
CA SER A 73 20.31 10.56 6.76
C SER A 73 19.91 9.08 6.76
N PRO A 74 18.60 8.74 6.70
CA PRO A 74 18.18 7.35 6.57
C PRO A 74 18.77 6.64 5.33
N ILE A 75 19.03 7.37 4.26
CA ILE A 75 19.67 6.82 3.05
C ILE A 75 21.10 6.36 3.32
N SER A 76 21.88 7.16 4.07
CA SER A 76 23.26 6.76 4.43
C SER A 76 23.26 5.53 5.35
N VAL A 77 22.24 5.39 6.20
CA VAL A 77 22.06 4.17 7.01
C VAL A 77 21.80 2.95 6.13
N VAL A 78 20.95 3.06 5.12
CA VAL A 78 20.71 1.98 4.14
C VAL A 78 22.02 1.56 3.46
N GLU A 79 22.82 2.53 3.00
CA GLU A 79 24.09 2.27 2.33
C GLU A 79 25.10 1.58 3.25
N GLU A 80 25.14 1.94 4.53
CA GLU A 80 26.01 1.28 5.51
C GLU A 80 25.55 -0.14 5.80
N MET A 81 24.25 -0.33 6.06
CA MET A 81 23.66 -1.66 6.27
C MET A 81 23.94 -2.59 5.09
N ALA A 82 23.87 -2.07 3.86
CA ALA A 82 24.09 -2.87 2.64
C ALA A 82 25.51 -3.45 2.53
N LYS A 83 26.51 -2.85 3.19
CA LYS A 83 27.90 -3.35 3.22
C LYS A 83 28.04 -4.57 4.13
N ASP A 84 27.26 -4.62 5.20
CA ASP A 84 27.38 -5.66 6.23
C ASP A 84 26.48 -6.88 5.96
N ILE A 85 25.44 -6.73 5.10
CA ILE A 85 24.49 -7.78 4.83
C ILE A 85 25.08 -8.84 3.89
N ARG A 86 25.17 -10.07 4.41
CA ARG A 86 25.69 -11.23 3.68
C ARG A 86 24.63 -11.90 2.79
N VAL A 87 23.38 -11.94 3.25
CA VAL A 87 22.25 -12.58 2.53
C VAL A 87 21.36 -11.47 1.97
N LYS A 88 21.44 -11.27 0.67
CA LYS A 88 20.63 -10.27 -0.03
C LYS A 88 19.24 -10.79 -0.36
N SER A 89 18.25 -9.90 -0.34
CA SER A 89 16.89 -10.20 -0.78
C SER A 89 16.87 -10.53 -2.27
N ASN A 90 16.03 -11.50 -2.65
CA ASN A 90 15.71 -11.84 -4.04
C ASN A 90 14.40 -11.19 -4.53
N VAL A 91 13.80 -10.34 -3.73
CA VAL A 91 12.60 -9.59 -4.12
C VAL A 91 12.97 -8.56 -5.18
N GLU A 92 12.23 -8.59 -6.29
CA GLU A 92 12.34 -7.59 -7.35
C GLU A 92 11.35 -6.46 -7.06
N CYS A 93 11.83 -5.22 -7.02
CA CYS A 93 11.00 -4.03 -6.80
C CYS A 93 11.15 -3.05 -7.95
N LYS A 94 10.01 -2.60 -8.52
CA LYS A 94 9.95 -1.58 -9.55
C LYS A 94 9.10 -0.41 -9.06
N PHE A 95 9.65 0.81 -9.18
CA PHE A 95 8.94 2.06 -8.92
C PHE A 95 8.57 2.71 -10.25
N CYS A 96 7.29 3.04 -10.41
CA CYS A 96 6.72 3.61 -11.63
C CYS A 96 6.12 4.98 -11.31
N GLU A 97 6.49 5.99 -12.07
CA GLU A 97 5.92 7.35 -11.97
C GLU A 97 4.91 7.62 -13.10
N SER A 98 4.92 6.80 -14.13
CA SER A 98 4.00 6.86 -15.25
C SER A 98 3.20 5.57 -15.37
N ALA A 99 1.95 5.68 -15.83
CA ALA A 99 1.11 4.52 -16.13
C ALA A 99 1.71 3.63 -17.24
N GLU A 100 2.52 4.22 -18.10
CA GLU A 100 3.21 3.52 -19.20
C GLU A 100 4.34 2.62 -18.70
N ASP A 101 4.92 2.94 -17.53
CA ASP A 101 5.97 2.15 -16.89
C ASP A 101 5.44 0.93 -16.15
N VAL A 102 4.14 0.95 -15.82
CA VAL A 102 3.47 -0.17 -15.12
C VAL A 102 3.27 -1.32 -16.10
N PRO A 103 3.80 -2.52 -15.83
CA PRO A 103 3.61 -3.66 -16.71
C PRO A 103 2.12 -4.02 -16.87
N ASP A 104 1.72 -4.56 -18.01
CA ASP A 104 0.37 -5.13 -18.13
C ASP A 104 0.26 -6.35 -17.20
N PRO A 105 -0.86 -6.56 -16.48
CA PRO A 105 -1.02 -7.75 -15.64
C PRO A 105 -0.76 -9.07 -16.36
N ARG A 106 -0.99 -9.14 -17.68
CA ARG A 106 -0.77 -10.33 -18.52
C ARG A 106 0.71 -10.62 -18.78
N GLU A 107 1.59 -9.64 -18.59
CA GLU A 107 3.04 -9.79 -18.78
C GLU A 107 3.74 -10.34 -17.53
N LEU A 108 3.03 -10.34 -16.40
CA LEU A 108 3.55 -10.86 -15.15
C LEU A 108 3.46 -12.39 -15.10
N SER A 109 4.53 -13.03 -14.64
CA SER A 109 4.55 -14.49 -14.47
C SER A 109 3.57 -14.91 -13.39
N SER A 110 2.64 -15.80 -13.71
CA SER A 110 1.70 -16.39 -12.76
C SER A 110 2.36 -17.38 -11.78
N GLU A 111 3.58 -17.83 -12.06
CA GLU A 111 4.36 -18.70 -11.17
C GLU A 111 4.97 -17.92 -10.00
N LYS A 112 5.16 -16.60 -10.16
CA LYS A 112 5.63 -15.70 -9.14
C LYS A 112 4.46 -15.08 -8.38
N LYS A 113 4.65 -14.81 -7.09
CA LYS A 113 3.73 -14.00 -6.30
C LYS A 113 4.01 -12.53 -6.58
N ASN A 114 3.10 -11.90 -7.29
CA ASN A 114 3.22 -10.50 -7.68
C ASN A 114 2.38 -9.62 -6.76
N LEU A 115 2.89 -8.42 -6.49
CA LEU A 115 2.19 -7.40 -5.73
C LEU A 115 2.27 -6.08 -6.49
N ILE A 116 1.16 -5.36 -6.58
CA ILE A 116 1.13 -4.00 -7.10
C ILE A 116 0.48 -3.05 -6.11
N LEU A 117 1.10 -1.91 -5.94
CA LEU A 117 0.60 -0.78 -5.16
C LEU A 117 0.26 0.38 -6.09
N PHE A 118 -0.92 0.92 -5.90
CA PHE A 118 -1.37 2.18 -6.48
C PHE A 118 -1.55 3.21 -5.37
N ASP A 119 -0.75 4.27 -5.36
CA ASP A 119 -0.85 5.35 -4.37
C ASP A 119 -1.01 6.72 -5.05
N ASP A 120 -1.84 7.56 -4.46
CA ASP A 120 -2.12 8.96 -4.87
C ASP A 120 -2.48 9.16 -6.35
N LEU A 121 -3.23 8.21 -6.95
CA LEU A 121 -3.56 8.21 -8.38
C LEU A 121 -4.98 8.71 -8.70
N LEU A 122 -5.65 9.40 -7.77
CA LEU A 122 -7.04 9.86 -7.98
C LEU A 122 -7.23 10.85 -9.14
N LEU A 123 -6.18 11.53 -9.54
CA LEU A 123 -6.19 12.48 -10.67
C LEU A 123 -5.75 11.84 -11.98
N GLU A 124 -5.24 10.61 -11.93
CA GLU A 124 -4.75 9.89 -13.09
C GLU A 124 -5.87 9.09 -13.78
N LYS A 125 -5.65 8.74 -15.04
CA LYS A 125 -6.52 7.81 -15.75
C LYS A 125 -6.49 6.45 -15.06
N GLN A 126 -7.63 5.95 -14.63
CA GLN A 126 -7.74 4.74 -13.81
C GLN A 126 -7.60 3.42 -14.61
N ILE A 127 -7.50 3.47 -15.94
CA ILE A 127 -7.49 2.27 -16.81
C ILE A 127 -6.45 1.24 -16.39
N THR A 128 -5.24 1.68 -16.05
CA THR A 128 -4.17 0.79 -15.58
C THR A 128 -4.57 0.12 -14.26
N CYS A 129 -5.03 0.90 -13.28
CA CYS A 129 -5.50 0.38 -11.99
C CYS A 129 -6.65 -0.61 -12.18
N GLU A 130 -7.65 -0.24 -12.98
CA GLU A 130 -8.83 -1.06 -13.29
C GLU A 130 -8.44 -2.41 -13.89
N SER A 131 -7.46 -2.42 -14.82
CA SER A 131 -6.98 -3.66 -15.44
C SER A 131 -6.45 -4.65 -14.41
N TYR A 132 -5.73 -4.17 -13.41
CA TYR A 132 -5.21 -4.98 -12.32
C TYR A 132 -6.30 -5.51 -11.37
N PHE A 133 -7.27 -4.69 -11.01
CA PHE A 133 -8.39 -5.12 -10.15
C PHE A 133 -9.29 -6.15 -10.84
N VAL A 134 -9.48 -6.03 -12.16
CA VAL A 134 -10.32 -6.95 -12.92
C VAL A 134 -9.58 -8.23 -13.33
N ARG A 135 -8.30 -8.15 -13.68
CA ARG A 135 -7.55 -9.24 -14.33
C ARG A 135 -6.38 -9.78 -13.52
N GLY A 136 -5.85 -9.02 -12.56
CA GLY A 136 -4.62 -9.35 -11.84
C GLY A 136 -4.62 -10.72 -11.18
N ARG A 137 -5.78 -11.22 -10.72
CA ARG A 137 -5.92 -12.55 -10.12
C ARG A 137 -5.43 -13.69 -11.03
N HIS A 138 -5.56 -13.54 -12.35
CA HIS A 138 -5.12 -14.55 -13.31
C HIS A 138 -3.60 -14.64 -13.43
N SER A 139 -2.90 -13.58 -13.03
CA SER A 139 -1.43 -13.49 -13.02
C SER A 139 -0.86 -13.53 -11.60
N ASN A 140 -1.60 -14.09 -10.64
CA ASN A 140 -1.19 -14.18 -9.24
C ASN A 140 -0.73 -12.82 -8.66
N VAL A 141 -1.53 -11.77 -8.88
CA VAL A 141 -1.23 -10.42 -8.44
C VAL A 141 -2.15 -10.01 -7.29
N ASN A 142 -1.57 -9.63 -6.17
CA ASN A 142 -2.26 -8.93 -5.10
C ASN A 142 -2.22 -7.42 -5.35
N CYS A 143 -3.39 -6.79 -5.47
CA CYS A 143 -3.51 -5.37 -5.78
C CYS A 143 -3.83 -4.56 -4.52
N PHE A 144 -3.03 -3.53 -4.28
CA PHE A 144 -3.28 -2.53 -3.25
C PHE A 144 -3.59 -1.18 -3.89
N TYR A 145 -4.61 -0.51 -3.37
CA TYR A 145 -4.92 0.88 -3.74
C TYR A 145 -5.06 1.71 -2.47
N LEU A 146 -4.24 2.75 -2.34
CA LEU A 146 -4.35 3.75 -1.30
C LEU A 146 -5.20 4.92 -1.83
N ALA A 147 -6.36 5.14 -1.23
CA ALA A 147 -7.28 6.18 -1.65
C ALA A 147 -7.50 7.21 -0.54
N GLN A 148 -7.46 8.49 -0.90
CA GLN A 148 -7.88 9.56 0.00
C GLN A 148 -9.40 9.73 0.01
N ASN A 149 -10.07 9.36 -1.08
CA ASN A 149 -11.50 9.48 -1.23
C ASN A 149 -12.07 8.24 -1.93
N TYR A 150 -12.77 7.41 -1.16
CA TYR A 150 -13.37 6.18 -1.65
C TYR A 150 -14.35 6.40 -2.81
N PHE A 151 -15.22 7.40 -2.69
CA PHE A 151 -16.28 7.66 -3.66
C PHE A 151 -15.76 8.04 -5.07
N LYS A 152 -14.57 8.63 -5.16
CA LYS A 152 -13.97 9.00 -6.44
C LYS A 152 -13.43 7.83 -7.25
N LEU A 153 -13.26 6.67 -6.64
CA LEU A 153 -12.78 5.48 -7.34
C LEU A 153 -13.87 4.88 -8.25
N PRO A 154 -13.49 4.33 -9.43
CA PRO A 154 -14.40 3.61 -10.32
C PRO A 154 -15.13 2.49 -9.58
N ARG A 155 -16.47 2.53 -9.60
CA ARG A 155 -17.30 1.60 -8.81
C ARG A 155 -17.17 0.18 -9.31
N GLN A 156 -17.48 -0.04 -10.59
CA GLN A 156 -17.62 -1.38 -11.18
C GLN A 156 -16.30 -2.14 -11.29
N THR A 157 -15.20 -1.43 -11.45
CA THR A 157 -13.90 -2.03 -11.75
C THR A 157 -12.96 -2.09 -10.55
N ILE A 158 -12.97 -1.07 -9.68
CA ILE A 158 -12.06 -1.03 -8.51
C ILE A 158 -12.83 -1.36 -7.23
N ARG A 159 -13.90 -0.60 -6.91
CA ARG A 159 -14.59 -0.76 -5.62
C ARG A 159 -15.23 -2.14 -5.46
N GLU A 160 -15.99 -2.59 -6.45
CA GLU A 160 -16.69 -3.89 -6.42
C GLU A 160 -15.73 -5.09 -6.52
N ASN A 161 -14.49 -4.89 -6.97
CA ASN A 161 -13.44 -5.92 -7.00
C ASN A 161 -12.50 -5.88 -5.78
N ALA A 162 -12.71 -4.98 -4.83
CA ALA A 162 -11.90 -4.92 -3.62
C ALA A 162 -12.40 -5.92 -2.58
N ASN A 163 -11.63 -6.98 -2.34
CA ASN A 163 -11.98 -8.04 -1.37
C ASN A 163 -11.75 -7.62 0.08
N PHE A 164 -10.81 -6.71 0.33
CA PHE A 164 -10.48 -6.18 1.65
C PHE A 164 -10.44 -4.67 1.62
N ILE A 165 -11.05 -4.04 2.62
CA ILE A 165 -11.06 -2.59 2.77
C ILE A 165 -10.64 -2.23 4.19
N CYS A 166 -9.48 -1.57 4.33
CA CYS A 166 -9.04 -0.95 5.57
C CYS A 166 -9.56 0.48 5.62
N LEU A 167 -10.36 0.78 6.63
CA LEU A 167 -10.99 2.08 6.80
C LEU A 167 -10.32 2.88 7.91
N PHE A 168 -9.52 3.88 7.54
CA PHE A 168 -9.21 4.98 8.45
C PHE A 168 -10.42 5.89 8.58
N HIS A 169 -10.38 6.85 9.51
CA HIS A 169 -11.50 7.76 9.76
C HIS A 169 -12.04 8.39 8.46
N GLN A 170 -13.34 8.22 8.23
CA GLN A 170 -14.05 8.69 7.05
C GLN A 170 -15.14 9.69 7.41
N ASP A 171 -15.53 10.54 6.46
CA ASP A 171 -16.74 11.31 6.56
C ASP A 171 -17.99 10.45 6.31
N LEU A 172 -19.14 10.97 6.70
CA LEU A 172 -20.42 10.29 6.60
C LEU A 172 -20.80 9.90 5.17
N LYS A 173 -20.40 10.70 4.18
CA LYS A 173 -20.67 10.44 2.76
C LYS A 173 -19.92 9.21 2.29
N ASN A 174 -18.62 9.15 2.54
CA ASN A 174 -17.80 8.00 2.20
C ASN A 174 -18.27 6.72 2.93
N LEU A 175 -18.62 6.81 4.23
CA LEU A 175 -19.16 5.67 4.98
C LEU A 175 -20.45 5.13 4.36
N ASN A 176 -21.35 6.00 3.93
CA ASN A 176 -22.58 5.57 3.27
C ASN A 176 -22.30 4.79 1.98
N HIS A 177 -21.37 5.27 1.15
CA HIS A 177 -21.01 4.58 -0.07
C HIS A 177 -20.33 3.24 0.18
N ILE A 178 -19.45 3.17 1.19
CA ILE A 178 -18.81 1.91 1.59
C ILE A 178 -19.85 0.91 2.08
N PHE A 179 -20.80 1.37 2.88
CA PHE A 179 -21.92 0.55 3.33
C PHE A 179 -22.73 -0.01 2.14
N ASP A 180 -23.14 0.88 1.23
CA ASP A 180 -23.98 0.51 0.08
C ASP A 180 -23.27 -0.42 -0.91
N ASP A 181 -21.93 -0.33 -1.00
CA ASP A 181 -21.14 -1.15 -1.93
C ASP A 181 -20.73 -2.51 -1.34
N HIS A 182 -20.54 -2.61 0.00
CA HIS A 182 -19.85 -3.78 0.59
C HIS A 182 -20.53 -4.40 1.80
N VAL A 183 -21.38 -3.65 2.51
CA VAL A 183 -22.02 -4.18 3.71
C VAL A 183 -23.34 -4.83 3.32
N GLY A 184 -23.50 -6.08 3.70
CA GLY A 184 -24.72 -6.83 3.42
C GLY A 184 -25.92 -6.39 4.30
N SER A 185 -27.00 -7.14 4.21
CA SER A 185 -28.24 -6.87 4.95
C SER A 185 -28.18 -7.22 6.45
N ASP A 186 -27.06 -7.71 6.94
CA ASP A 186 -26.91 -8.23 8.31
C ASP A 186 -26.91 -7.16 9.39
N ILE A 187 -26.53 -5.93 9.02
CA ILE A 187 -26.52 -4.77 9.90
C ILE A 187 -27.10 -3.55 9.21
N THR A 188 -27.61 -2.61 9.99
CA THR A 188 -28.10 -1.32 9.49
C THR A 188 -26.96 -0.34 9.24
N LYS A 189 -27.20 0.70 8.42
CA LYS A 189 -26.22 1.80 8.24
C LYS A 189 -25.81 2.46 9.53
N GLU A 190 -26.72 2.59 10.48
CA GLU A 190 -26.43 3.22 11.76
C GLU A 190 -25.52 2.34 12.62
N GLU A 191 -25.79 1.04 12.69
CA GLU A 191 -24.91 0.09 13.38
C GLU A 191 -23.51 0.04 12.75
N PHE A 192 -23.41 0.04 11.42
CA PHE A 192 -22.12 0.12 10.73
C PHE A 192 -21.34 1.39 11.13
N ARG A 193 -22.00 2.55 11.15
CA ARG A 193 -21.36 3.82 11.54
C ARG A 193 -20.89 3.77 12.99
N GLN A 194 -21.69 3.21 13.89
CA GLN A 194 -21.33 3.06 15.31
C GLN A 194 -20.13 2.12 15.47
N LEU A 195 -20.10 1.00 14.76
CA LEU A 195 -18.95 0.09 14.75
C LEU A 195 -17.67 0.79 14.28
N CYS A 196 -17.74 1.53 13.17
CA CYS A 196 -16.61 2.31 12.68
C CYS A 196 -16.12 3.33 13.71
N LYS A 197 -17.04 4.04 14.34
CA LYS A 197 -16.72 5.05 15.38
C LYS A 197 -16.00 4.40 16.57
N ILE A 198 -16.53 3.30 17.10
CA ILE A 198 -15.92 2.56 18.22
C ILE A 198 -14.51 2.07 17.84
N ALA A 199 -14.36 1.52 16.63
CA ALA A 199 -13.07 1.04 16.15
C ALA A 199 -12.03 2.16 16.07
N TRP A 200 -12.42 3.35 15.64
CA TRP A 200 -11.50 4.50 15.52
C TRP A 200 -11.21 5.19 16.86
N GLU A 201 -12.16 5.21 17.80
CA GLU A 201 -11.94 5.76 19.14
C GLU A 201 -10.96 4.90 19.96
N ASN A 202 -10.97 3.59 19.73
CA ASN A 202 -10.08 2.66 20.40
C ASN A 202 -8.70 2.54 19.73
N SER A 203 -8.51 3.09 18.53
CA SER A 203 -7.23 3.12 17.83
C SER A 203 -6.34 4.26 18.35
N THR A 204 -5.99 4.22 19.64
CA THR A 204 -4.94 5.07 20.20
C THR A 204 -3.59 4.53 19.74
N GLY A 205 -3.10 5.05 18.61
CA GLY A 205 -1.70 4.99 18.22
C GLY A 205 -1.23 3.61 17.72
N LEU A 206 -1.27 3.42 16.43
CA LEU A 206 -0.26 2.64 15.72
C LEU A 206 0.94 3.52 15.40
#